data_cc7662c1f9dd6f053ea101b60c80a0e0
#
_entry.id   cc7662c1f9dd6f053ea101b60c80a0e0
#
_cell.length_a   1.000
_cell.length_b   1.000
_cell.length_c   1.000
_cell.angle_alpha   90.00
_cell.angle_beta   90.00
_cell.angle_gamma   90.00
#
_symmetry.space_group_name_H-M   'P 1'
#
loop_
_entity.id
_entity.type
_entity.pdbx_description
1 polymer ?
#
loop_
_entity_poly.entity_id
_entity_poly.type
_entity_poly.pdbx_seq_one_letter_code
_entity_poly.pdbx_strand_id
1 'polypeptide(L)' 'MDSVTKFVTAVRKLKADAEMAFNGEITSESEFNQVKWKTGEDSDGGMISTTTCPHSEITWTKVKAEMDKL' A
#
# COMPACT_ATOMS: atom_id res chain seq x y z
N MET A 1 -4.14 0.39 17.67
CA MET A 1 -3.42 0.64 16.41
C MET A 1 -4.26 1.57 15.56
N ASP A 2 -3.69 2.65 15.06
CA ASP A 2 -4.44 3.57 14.20
C ASP A 2 -4.65 3.02 12.79
N SER A 3 -5.49 3.67 11.99
CA SER A 3 -5.84 3.16 10.67
C SER A 3 -4.67 3.21 9.68
N VAL A 4 -3.76 4.18 9.83
CA VAL A 4 -2.55 4.26 9.00
C VAL A 4 -1.66 3.05 9.27
N THR A 5 -1.41 2.77 10.54
CA THR A 5 -0.58 1.62 10.94
C THR A 5 -1.25 0.30 10.54
N LYS A 6 -2.57 0.19 10.67
CA LYS A 6 -3.30 -1.00 10.24
C LYS A 6 -3.13 -1.24 8.75
N PHE A 7 -3.23 -0.19 7.95
CA PHE A 7 -3.06 -0.32 6.50
C PHE A 7 -1.67 -0.83 6.15
N VAL A 8 -0.63 -0.19 6.70
CA VAL A 8 0.76 -0.59 6.43
C VAL A 8 1.01 -2.03 6.89
N THR A 9 0.53 -2.38 8.09
CA THR A 9 0.68 -3.73 8.63
C THR A 9 0.00 -4.76 7.73
N ALA A 10 -1.22 -4.48 7.29
CA ALA A 10 -1.97 -5.37 6.42
C ALA A 10 -1.26 -5.59 5.09
N VAL A 11 -0.79 -4.50 4.47
CA VAL A 11 -0.05 -4.58 3.20
C VAL A 11 1.19 -5.45 3.37
N ARG A 12 1.94 -5.26 4.44
CA ARG A 12 3.18 -6.00 4.67
C ARG A 12 2.97 -7.45 5.07
N LYS A 13 1.79 -7.80 5.53
CA LYS A 13 1.42 -9.21 5.70
C LYS A 13 1.23 -9.90 4.36
N LEU A 14 0.74 -9.17 3.37
CA LEU A 14 0.53 -9.71 2.03
C LEU A 14 1.83 -9.73 1.22
N LYS A 15 2.68 -8.71 1.43
CA LYS A 15 3.99 -8.61 0.76
C LYS A 15 4.94 -7.83 1.66
N ALA A 16 5.86 -8.52 2.29
CA ALA A 16 6.71 -7.99 3.36
C ALA A 16 7.63 -6.85 2.90
N ASP A 17 8.03 -6.82 1.63
CA ASP A 17 8.94 -5.83 1.08
C ASP A 17 8.24 -4.72 0.28
N ALA A 18 6.92 -4.63 0.37
CA ALA A 18 6.18 -3.59 -0.34
C ALA A 18 6.55 -2.20 0.19
N GLU A 19 6.82 -1.28 -0.73
CA GLU A 19 7.08 0.12 -0.41
C GLU A 19 6.03 0.99 -1.07
N MET A 20 5.51 1.96 -0.30
CA MET A 20 4.41 2.78 -0.75
C MET A 20 4.45 4.15 -0.11
N ALA A 21 3.78 5.11 -0.74
CA ALA A 21 3.58 6.44 -0.19
C ALA A 21 2.11 6.82 -0.35
N PHE A 22 1.54 7.42 0.70
CA PHE A 22 0.16 7.85 0.69
C PHE A 22 -0.04 8.95 1.72
N ASN A 23 -1.15 9.67 1.62
CA ASN A 23 -1.51 10.72 2.56
C ASN A 23 -2.80 10.33 3.28
N GLY A 24 -2.82 10.48 4.61
CA GLY A 24 -4.01 10.23 5.41
C GLY A 24 -4.36 8.75 5.55
N GLU A 25 -5.58 8.51 5.94
CA GLU A 25 -6.06 7.17 6.21
C GLU A 25 -6.55 6.48 4.94
N ILE A 26 -6.28 5.19 4.84
CA ILE A 26 -6.78 4.37 3.74
C ILE A 26 -7.91 3.50 4.29
N THR A 27 -9.15 3.94 4.07
CA THR A 27 -10.34 3.28 4.60
C THR A 27 -11.33 2.85 3.52
N SER A 28 -11.03 3.13 2.24
CA SER A 28 -11.89 2.76 1.13
C SER A 28 -11.06 2.39 -0.09
N GLU A 29 -11.68 1.71 -1.05
CA GLU A 29 -11.02 1.36 -2.31
C GLU A 29 -10.59 2.61 -3.08
N SER A 30 -11.39 3.67 -3.02
CA SER A 30 -11.07 4.93 -3.68
C SER A 30 -9.74 5.51 -3.16
N GLU A 31 -9.55 5.48 -1.84
CA GLU A 31 -8.30 5.92 -1.23
C GLU A 31 -7.15 4.97 -1.54
N PHE A 32 -7.41 3.67 -1.52
CA PHE A 32 -6.44 2.66 -1.87
C PHE A 32 -5.90 2.88 -3.30
N ASN A 33 -6.77 3.27 -4.23
CA ASN A 33 -6.38 3.51 -5.62
C ASN A 33 -5.52 4.76 -5.81
N GLN A 34 -5.35 5.57 -4.77
CA GLN A 34 -4.49 6.75 -4.78
C GLN A 34 -3.13 6.50 -4.16
N VAL A 35 -2.91 5.34 -3.56
CA VAL A 35 -1.62 4.98 -2.99
C VAL A 35 -0.58 4.87 -4.11
N LYS A 36 0.59 5.43 -3.89
CA LYS A 36 1.70 5.34 -4.83
C LYS A 36 2.61 4.20 -4.41
N TRP A 37 2.80 3.24 -5.30
CA TRP A 37 3.62 2.05 -5.06
C TRP A 37 4.97 2.22 -5.73
N LYS A 38 6.04 1.96 -4.98
CA LYS A 38 7.38 2.05 -5.52
C LYS A 38 7.61 0.92 -6.52
N THR A 39 8.06 1.27 -7.73
CA THR A 39 8.39 0.30 -8.78
C THR A 39 9.87 0.27 -9.10
N GLY A 40 10.65 1.26 -8.62
CA GLY A 40 12.07 1.32 -8.87
C GLY A 40 12.64 2.66 -8.43
N GLU A 41 13.87 2.93 -8.86
CA GLU A 41 14.54 4.21 -8.61
C GLU A 41 15.07 4.75 -9.93
N ASP A 42 15.02 6.09 -10.09
CA ASP A 42 15.59 6.73 -11.27
C ASP A 42 17.11 6.91 -11.11
N SER A 43 17.76 7.47 -12.12
CA SER A 43 19.22 7.66 -12.12
C SER A 43 19.70 8.64 -11.07
N ASP A 44 18.83 9.49 -10.54
CA ASP A 44 19.15 10.46 -9.49
C ASP A 44 18.81 9.94 -8.09
N GLY A 45 18.38 8.68 -7.97
CA GLY A 45 17.99 8.08 -6.70
C GLY A 45 16.58 8.38 -6.27
N GLY A 46 15.77 9.04 -7.12
CA GLY A 46 14.37 9.32 -6.83
C GLY A 46 13.49 8.08 -6.99
N MET A 47 12.39 8.03 -6.25
CA MET A 47 11.46 6.92 -6.31
C MET A 47 10.60 6.99 -7.57
N ILE A 48 10.60 5.92 -8.34
CA ILE A 48 9.64 5.73 -9.42
C ILE A 48 8.42 5.04 -8.82
N SER A 49 7.24 5.60 -9.01
CA SER A 49 6.02 5.08 -8.41
C SER A 49 4.86 5.02 -9.39
N THR A 50 3.87 4.22 -9.06
CA THR A 50 2.64 4.08 -9.83
C THR A 50 1.45 4.00 -8.87
N THR A 51 0.30 4.49 -9.31
CA THR A 51 -0.95 4.34 -8.55
C THR A 51 -1.61 2.99 -8.81
N THR A 52 -1.17 2.25 -9.82
CA THR A 52 -1.62 0.87 -10.04
C THR A 52 -0.71 -0.06 -9.26
N CYS A 53 -1.26 -0.80 -8.31
CA CYS A 53 -0.46 -1.70 -7.47
C CYS A 53 0.24 -2.76 -8.33
N PRO A 54 1.58 -2.83 -8.30
CA PRO A 54 2.33 -3.79 -9.11
C PRO A 54 2.39 -5.19 -8.48
N HIS A 55 1.84 -5.34 -7.28
CA HIS A 55 1.91 -6.60 -6.53
C HIS A 55 0.57 -7.33 -6.62
N SER A 56 0.55 -8.50 -7.25
CA SER A 56 -0.67 -9.29 -7.39
C SER A 56 -1.21 -9.79 -6.05
N GLU A 57 -0.35 -9.88 -5.03
CA GLU A 57 -0.76 -10.29 -3.68
C GLU A 57 -1.55 -9.20 -2.97
N ILE A 58 -1.46 -7.95 -3.42
CA ILE A 58 -2.07 -6.80 -2.75
C ILE A 58 -3.27 -6.32 -3.56
N THR A 59 -4.46 -6.57 -3.02
CA THR A 59 -5.72 -6.04 -3.56
C THR A 59 -6.48 -5.40 -2.41
N TRP A 60 -7.39 -4.47 -2.70
CA TRP A 60 -8.18 -3.85 -1.63
C TRP A 60 -8.95 -4.87 -0.81
N THR A 61 -9.54 -5.88 -1.47
CA THR A 61 -10.27 -6.93 -0.78
C THR A 61 -9.39 -7.65 0.24
N LYS A 62 -8.16 -8.00 -0.16
CA LYS A 62 -7.22 -8.70 0.73
C LYS A 62 -6.70 -7.79 1.83
N VAL A 63 -6.37 -6.54 1.50
CA VAL A 63 -5.90 -5.55 2.48
C VAL A 63 -6.97 -5.30 3.54
N LYS A 64 -8.21 -5.08 3.10
CA LYS A 64 -9.31 -4.84 4.03
C LYS A 64 -9.53 -6.03 4.96
N ALA A 65 -9.48 -7.25 4.43
CA ALA A 65 -9.63 -8.46 5.23
C ALA A 65 -8.53 -8.55 6.30
N GLU A 66 -7.29 -8.20 5.96
CA GLU A 66 -6.19 -8.20 6.93
C GLU A 66 -6.35 -7.09 7.97
N MET A 67 -6.79 -5.90 7.55
CA MET A 67 -7.04 -4.79 8.48
C MET A 67 -8.13 -5.15 9.49
N ASP A 68 -9.16 -5.85 9.05
CA ASP A 68 -10.27 -6.25 9.92
C ASP A 68 -9.86 -7.26 10.99
N LYS A 69 -8.71 -7.91 10.82
CA LYS A 69 -8.16 -8.86 11.80
C LYS A 69 -7.29 -8.17 12.87
N LEU A 70 -6.99 -6.90 12.70
CA LEU A 70 -6.06 -6.18 13.59
C LEU A 70 -6.78 -5.43 14.74
#